data_ae89f9af33660f422e89c55eb754b332
#
_entry.id   ae89f9af33660f422e89c55eb754b332
#
_cell.length_a   1.000
_cell.length_b   1.000
_cell.length_c   1.000
_cell.angle_alpha   90.00
_cell.angle_beta   90.00
_cell.angle_gamma   90.00
#
_symmetry.space_group_name_H-M   'P 1'
#
loop_
_entity.id
_entity.type
_entity.pdbx_description
1 polymer ?
#
loop_
_entity_poly.entity_id
_entity_poly.type
_entity_poly.pdbx_seq_one_letter_code
_entity_poly.pdbx_strand_id
1 'polypeptide(L)'
;MLISAILSAQQSGNIAYQDGQVRLTVITDGVIRLEWEPEGRFTDMASFVASERDYPEVDYKVKTSGKKVRIQTQKMTLEYKTGSGKFNAGNLVIKANDGFFTWKPGIKQKHNLKGTFRTLDGLDGDVQTQNWVSDMKKGEIRQFEDGILSKDGWTLIDESESYLFDDSEWAWVKERENKECQDWYFMAYGHDYKAALKDFTVFAGKMPLPPRFTFGYWWSRYWQYSDSELKDIV
;
A
#
# COMPACT_ATOMS: atom_id res chain seq x y z
N MET A 1 46.26 -10.60 -7.11
CA MET A 1 45.44 -9.38 -7.23
C MET A 1 44.18 -9.75 -7.98
N LEU A 2 43.15 -10.14 -7.25
CA LEU A 2 41.86 -10.58 -7.83
C LEU A 2 40.99 -9.33 -8.03
N ILE A 3 40.81 -8.97 -9.29
CA ILE A 3 39.87 -7.90 -9.70
C ILE A 3 38.48 -8.45 -9.54
N SER A 4 37.77 -7.99 -8.52
CA SER A 4 36.36 -8.25 -8.33
C SER A 4 35.59 -7.48 -9.42
N ALA A 5 35.12 -8.20 -10.41
CA ALA A 5 34.26 -7.65 -11.45
C ALA A 5 32.93 -7.25 -10.81
N ILE A 6 32.66 -5.96 -10.74
CA ILE A 6 31.35 -5.41 -10.43
C ILE A 6 30.51 -5.63 -11.67
N LEU A 7 29.74 -6.74 -11.71
CA LEU A 7 28.67 -6.88 -12.69
C LEU A 7 27.52 -5.95 -12.25
N SER A 8 27.48 -4.76 -12.81
CA SER A 8 26.25 -3.98 -12.86
C SER A 8 25.40 -4.55 -13.98
N ALA A 9 24.60 -5.55 -13.69
CA ALA A 9 23.53 -5.93 -14.59
C ALA A 9 22.53 -4.75 -14.59
N GLN A 10 22.45 -4.06 -15.69
CA GLN A 10 21.40 -3.11 -16.00
C GLN A 10 20.15 -3.95 -16.23
N GLN A 11 19.39 -4.21 -15.15
CA GLN A 11 18.08 -4.86 -15.25
C GLN A 11 17.10 -3.86 -15.88
N SER A 12 16.42 -4.29 -16.92
CA SER A 12 15.36 -3.55 -17.57
C SER A 12 14.18 -3.38 -16.58
N GLY A 13 13.80 -2.14 -16.32
CA GLY A 13 12.67 -1.81 -15.46
C GLY A 13 13.06 -1.58 -13.99
N ASN A 14 12.05 -1.38 -13.17
CA ASN A 14 12.19 -1.00 -11.75
C ASN A 14 12.50 -2.18 -10.82
N ILE A 15 12.67 -3.39 -11.32
CA ILE A 15 13.05 -4.59 -10.53
C ILE A 15 14.52 -4.46 -10.14
N ALA A 16 14.75 -4.10 -8.89
CA ALA A 16 16.09 -3.90 -8.34
C ALA A 16 16.80 -5.21 -7.96
N TYR A 17 16.02 -6.23 -7.59
CA TYR A 17 16.52 -7.56 -7.27
C TYR A 17 15.44 -8.60 -7.50
N GLN A 18 15.84 -9.75 -8.03
CA GLN A 18 14.98 -10.91 -8.13
C GLN A 18 15.82 -12.20 -8.01
N ASP A 19 15.32 -13.16 -7.23
CA ASP A 19 15.79 -14.55 -7.21
C ASP A 19 14.58 -15.49 -7.37
N GLY A 20 14.77 -16.79 -7.07
CA GLY A 20 13.70 -17.80 -7.24
C GLY A 20 12.46 -17.56 -6.36
N GLN A 21 12.57 -16.79 -5.27
CA GLN A 21 11.48 -16.61 -4.29
C GLN A 21 11.23 -15.17 -3.88
N VAL A 22 12.14 -14.24 -4.20
CA VAL A 22 12.03 -12.84 -3.78
C VAL A 22 12.16 -11.92 -4.97
N ARG A 23 11.27 -10.93 -5.05
CA ARG A 23 11.34 -9.82 -5.99
C ARG A 23 11.24 -8.49 -5.21
N LEU A 24 12.17 -7.58 -5.50
CA LEU A 24 12.23 -6.24 -4.90
C LEU A 24 12.14 -5.21 -6.02
N THR A 25 11.05 -4.44 -6.07
CA THR A 25 10.75 -3.48 -7.12
C THR A 25 10.73 -2.07 -6.56
N VAL A 26 11.56 -1.18 -7.10
CA VAL A 26 11.57 0.25 -6.74
C VAL A 26 10.48 0.96 -7.55
N ILE A 27 9.46 1.49 -6.87
CA ILE A 27 8.32 2.16 -7.53
C ILE A 27 8.56 3.67 -7.62
N THR A 28 9.03 4.27 -6.53
CA THR A 28 9.47 5.67 -6.44
C THR A 28 10.66 5.78 -5.51
N ASP A 29 11.24 6.96 -5.34
CA ASP A 29 12.27 7.20 -4.33
C ASP A 29 11.83 6.82 -2.90
N GLY A 30 10.53 6.88 -2.65
CA GLY A 30 9.91 6.60 -1.37
C GLY A 30 9.16 5.27 -1.28
N VAL A 31 9.03 4.49 -2.37
CA VAL A 31 8.21 3.27 -2.35
C VAL A 31 8.98 2.10 -2.95
N ILE A 32 9.01 1.00 -2.21
CA ILE A 32 9.54 -0.30 -2.67
C ILE A 32 8.47 -1.37 -2.44
N ARG A 33 8.17 -2.16 -3.49
CA ARG A 33 7.39 -3.40 -3.37
C ARG A 33 8.31 -4.55 -3.00
N LEU A 34 7.90 -5.32 -2.02
CA LEU A 34 8.63 -6.45 -1.44
C LEU A 34 7.78 -7.68 -1.62
N GLU A 35 8.21 -8.60 -2.45
CA GLU A 35 7.48 -9.82 -2.74
C GLU A 35 8.30 -11.03 -2.34
N TRP A 36 7.70 -11.90 -1.55
CA TRP A 36 8.18 -13.26 -1.35
C TRP A 36 7.09 -14.25 -1.75
N GLU A 37 7.44 -15.17 -2.63
CA GLU A 37 6.55 -16.20 -3.13
C GLU A 37 7.31 -17.53 -3.14
N PRO A 38 6.88 -18.55 -2.37
CA PRO A 38 7.66 -19.77 -2.16
C PRO A 38 7.94 -20.57 -3.44
N GLU A 39 7.08 -20.46 -4.46
CA GLU A 39 7.25 -21.12 -5.75
C GLU A 39 7.82 -20.20 -6.85
N GLY A 40 8.10 -18.92 -6.52
CA GLY A 40 8.66 -17.93 -7.44
C GLY A 40 7.69 -17.43 -8.50
N ARG A 41 6.38 -17.64 -8.30
CA ARG A 41 5.33 -17.20 -9.23
C ARG A 41 4.81 -15.82 -8.80
N PHE A 42 5.58 -14.79 -9.13
CA PHE A 42 5.18 -13.41 -8.87
C PHE A 42 4.00 -13.01 -9.76
N THR A 43 3.11 -12.17 -9.22
CA THR A 43 1.96 -11.64 -9.97
C THR A 43 2.05 -10.13 -10.14
N ASP A 44 1.70 -9.67 -11.35
CA ASP A 44 1.55 -8.25 -11.67
C ASP A 44 0.08 -7.90 -11.99
N MET A 45 -0.84 -8.79 -11.62
CA MET A 45 -2.28 -8.50 -11.69
C MET A 45 -2.64 -7.37 -10.74
N ALA A 46 -3.58 -6.52 -11.16
CA ALA A 46 -4.11 -5.45 -10.31
C ALA A 46 -4.76 -6.02 -9.03
N SER A 47 -4.72 -5.26 -7.95
CA SER A 47 -5.42 -5.54 -6.70
C SER A 47 -6.30 -4.35 -6.30
N PHE A 48 -7.04 -4.45 -5.19
CA PHE A 48 -7.86 -3.34 -4.70
C PHE A 48 -7.06 -2.10 -4.29
N VAL A 49 -5.81 -2.28 -3.89
CA VAL A 49 -4.94 -1.16 -3.51
C VAL A 49 -3.97 -0.79 -4.63
N ALA A 50 -3.40 -1.78 -5.31
CA ALA A 50 -2.40 -1.54 -6.34
C ALA A 50 -2.98 -1.88 -7.73
N SER A 51 -3.59 -0.87 -8.37
CA SER A 51 -4.18 -0.98 -9.70
C SER A 51 -3.18 -0.76 -10.83
N GLU A 52 -2.12 0.03 -10.58
CA GLU A 52 -1.11 0.36 -11.58
C GLU A 52 0.12 -0.53 -11.44
N ARG A 53 0.65 -0.97 -12.58
CA ARG A 53 1.86 -1.81 -12.65
C ARG A 53 2.94 -1.24 -13.56
N ASP A 54 2.64 -0.18 -14.29
CA ASP A 54 3.59 0.57 -15.11
C ASP A 54 4.15 1.73 -14.27
N TYR A 55 5.37 1.58 -13.79
CA TYR A 55 5.99 2.52 -12.87
C TYR A 55 6.96 3.45 -13.61
N PRO A 56 7.10 4.72 -13.17
CA PRO A 56 8.08 5.63 -13.74
C PRO A 56 9.51 5.14 -13.50
N GLU A 57 10.43 5.54 -14.36
CA GLU A 57 11.85 5.31 -14.10
C GLU A 57 12.29 6.04 -12.83
N VAL A 58 13.10 5.36 -12.03
CA VAL A 58 13.62 5.86 -10.74
C VAL A 58 15.12 5.62 -10.68
N ASP A 59 15.87 6.62 -10.24
CA ASP A 59 17.30 6.48 -9.97
C ASP A 59 17.53 5.74 -8.65
N TYR A 60 18.13 4.58 -8.71
CA TYR A 60 18.53 3.83 -7.53
C TYR A 60 19.85 3.10 -7.74
N LYS A 61 20.49 2.73 -6.66
CA LYS A 61 21.75 1.97 -6.67
C LYS A 61 21.54 0.60 -6.06
N VAL A 62 22.01 -0.43 -6.74
CA VAL A 62 22.02 -1.81 -6.24
C VAL A 62 23.45 -2.26 -5.99
N LYS A 63 23.69 -2.84 -4.84
CA LYS A 63 25.00 -3.42 -4.52
C LYS A 63 24.79 -4.78 -3.86
N THR A 64 25.32 -5.82 -4.50
CA THR A 64 25.31 -7.18 -3.93
C THR A 64 26.71 -7.50 -3.39
N SER A 65 26.79 -7.96 -2.17
CA SER A 65 28.05 -8.35 -1.53
C SER A 65 27.81 -9.59 -0.65
N GLY A 66 28.45 -10.69 -0.98
CA GLY A 66 28.22 -11.97 -0.33
C GLY A 66 26.77 -12.41 -0.41
N LYS A 67 26.15 -12.67 0.75
CA LYS A 67 24.72 -13.03 0.85
C LYS A 67 23.81 -11.83 1.18
N LYS A 68 24.14 -10.64 0.71
CA LYS A 68 23.37 -9.43 1.00
C LYS A 68 23.19 -8.60 -0.28
N VAL A 69 21.96 -8.17 -0.54
CA VAL A 69 21.65 -7.12 -1.50
C VAL A 69 21.30 -5.84 -0.73
N ARG A 70 21.84 -4.72 -1.21
CA ARG A 70 21.52 -3.37 -0.74
C ARG A 70 20.97 -2.56 -1.90
N ILE A 71 19.77 -2.01 -1.72
CA ILE A 71 19.11 -1.12 -2.64
C ILE A 71 19.02 0.24 -1.97
N GLN A 72 19.45 1.28 -2.67
CA GLN A 72 19.46 2.66 -2.16
C GLN A 72 18.77 3.57 -3.15
N THR A 73 17.71 4.21 -2.73
CA THR A 73 17.04 5.34 -3.41
C THR A 73 17.51 6.67 -2.80
N GLN A 74 16.90 7.79 -3.18
CA GLN A 74 17.16 9.08 -2.53
C GLN A 74 16.65 9.11 -1.08
N LYS A 75 15.51 8.46 -0.78
CA LYS A 75 14.86 8.53 0.56
C LYS A 75 15.26 7.40 1.50
N MET A 76 15.55 6.21 1.01
CA MET A 76 15.77 5.05 1.87
C MET A 76 16.86 4.11 1.36
N THR A 77 17.33 3.28 2.28
CA THR A 77 18.23 2.15 2.02
C THR A 77 17.59 0.88 2.55
N LEU A 78 17.41 -0.10 1.67
CA LEU A 78 16.96 -1.45 1.98
C LEU A 78 18.15 -2.41 1.96
N GLU A 79 18.25 -3.29 2.95
CA GLU A 79 19.18 -4.43 2.97
C GLU A 79 18.40 -5.73 3.20
N TYR A 80 18.60 -6.70 2.30
CA TYR A 80 18.01 -8.03 2.40
C TYR A 80 19.11 -9.10 2.32
N LYS A 81 18.96 -10.16 3.14
CA LYS A 81 19.84 -11.33 3.12
C LYS A 81 19.36 -12.28 2.02
N THR A 82 20.09 -12.35 0.92
CA THR A 82 19.71 -13.14 -0.26
C THR A 82 19.59 -14.63 0.05
N GLY A 83 18.60 -15.30 -0.57
CA GLY A 83 18.35 -16.73 -0.35
C GLY A 83 17.85 -17.09 1.05
N SER A 84 17.35 -16.12 1.83
CA SER A 84 16.81 -16.38 3.17
C SER A 84 15.29 -16.52 3.22
N GLY A 85 14.61 -16.44 2.07
CA GLY A 85 13.18 -16.67 1.92
C GLY A 85 12.32 -15.56 2.54
N LYS A 86 11.23 -15.97 3.17
CA LYS A 86 10.20 -15.11 3.78
C LYS A 86 10.79 -13.96 4.59
N PHE A 87 10.28 -12.74 4.41
CA PHE A 87 10.76 -11.56 5.12
C PHE A 87 10.47 -11.62 6.62
N ASN A 88 11.50 -11.34 7.41
CA ASN A 88 11.44 -11.28 8.87
C ASN A 88 12.47 -10.30 9.41
N ALA A 89 12.41 -10.03 10.72
CA ALA A 89 13.32 -9.07 11.38
C ALA A 89 14.82 -9.41 11.30
N GLY A 90 15.16 -10.68 11.01
CA GLY A 90 16.54 -11.16 10.90
C GLY A 90 17.14 -11.04 9.50
N ASN A 91 16.32 -10.82 8.47
CA ASN A 91 16.79 -10.84 7.07
C ASN A 91 16.49 -9.58 6.26
N LEU A 92 15.60 -8.70 6.73
CA LEU A 92 15.23 -7.47 6.05
C LEU A 92 15.32 -6.27 6.98
N VAL A 93 15.92 -5.19 6.52
CA VAL A 93 15.93 -3.89 7.19
C VAL A 93 15.80 -2.75 6.17
N ILE A 94 15.01 -1.76 6.51
CA ILE A 94 14.87 -0.52 5.74
C ILE A 94 15.18 0.66 6.65
N LYS A 95 15.99 1.58 6.16
CA LYS A 95 16.41 2.79 6.89
C LYS A 95 16.12 4.02 6.06
N ALA A 96 15.58 5.05 6.67
CA ALA A 96 15.57 6.36 6.07
C ALA A 96 17.02 6.88 5.93
N ASN A 97 17.36 7.48 4.80
CA ASN A 97 18.71 7.97 4.55
C ASN A 97 19.08 9.17 5.42
N ASP A 98 18.09 9.93 5.89
CA ASP A 98 18.25 11.03 6.87
C ASP A 98 18.30 10.56 8.33
N GLY A 99 18.19 9.24 8.57
CA GLY A 99 18.23 8.65 9.91
C GLY A 99 16.90 8.72 10.65
N PHE A 100 15.82 9.19 10.05
CA PHE A 100 14.53 9.40 10.71
C PHE A 100 13.95 8.11 11.32
N PHE A 101 14.08 6.97 10.62
CA PHE A 101 13.64 5.68 11.13
C PHE A 101 14.56 4.53 10.70
N THR A 102 14.47 3.45 11.45
CA THR A 102 14.94 2.12 11.03
C THR A 102 13.81 1.13 11.25
N TRP A 103 13.36 0.51 10.17
CA TRP A 103 12.28 -0.46 10.19
C TRP A 103 12.77 -1.88 9.91
N LYS A 104 12.13 -2.85 10.55
CA LYS A 104 12.25 -4.29 10.28
C LYS A 104 10.88 -4.93 10.34
N PRO A 105 10.63 -6.04 9.60
CA PRO A 105 9.39 -6.77 9.71
C PRO A 105 8.99 -7.05 11.17
N GLY A 106 7.71 -6.81 11.47
CA GLY A 106 7.16 -6.92 12.83
C GLY A 106 7.16 -5.63 13.64
N ILE A 107 7.88 -4.58 13.24
CA ILE A 107 7.75 -3.26 13.88
C ILE A 107 6.43 -2.63 13.43
N LYS A 108 5.57 -2.29 14.41
CA LYS A 108 4.29 -1.62 14.19
C LYS A 108 4.42 -0.10 14.32
N GLN A 109 3.61 0.62 13.56
CA GLN A 109 3.46 2.06 13.72
C GLN A 109 2.87 2.40 15.10
N LYS A 110 3.39 3.46 15.70
CA LYS A 110 2.89 3.99 16.99
C LYS A 110 2.03 5.23 16.81
N HIS A 111 2.29 6.00 15.78
CA HIS A 111 1.69 7.32 15.58
C HIS A 111 1.05 7.44 14.19
N ASN A 112 0.29 6.39 13.81
CA ASN A 112 -0.51 6.43 12.60
C ASN A 112 -1.56 7.56 12.71
N LEU A 113 -1.72 8.37 11.66
CA LEU A 113 -2.66 9.49 11.63
C LEU A 113 -4.11 9.05 11.47
N LYS A 114 -4.31 7.75 11.33
CA LYS A 114 -5.58 7.09 11.14
C LYS A 114 -6.29 7.46 9.84
N GLY A 115 -7.19 6.61 9.44
CA GLY A 115 -8.07 6.81 8.30
C GLY A 115 -9.43 7.36 8.71
N THR A 116 -10.39 7.27 7.80
CA THR A 116 -11.79 7.57 8.07
C THR A 116 -12.58 6.28 8.16
N PHE A 117 -13.74 6.32 8.79
CA PHE A 117 -14.72 5.25 8.68
C PHE A 117 -15.28 5.21 7.25
N ARG A 118 -15.59 4.02 6.79
CA ARG A 118 -16.17 3.78 5.45
C ARG A 118 -17.66 4.07 5.39
N THR A 119 -18.28 4.37 6.52
CA THR A 119 -19.72 4.55 6.65
C THR A 119 -20.07 5.95 7.11
N LEU A 120 -21.20 6.45 6.62
CA LEU A 120 -21.84 7.68 7.12
C LEU A 120 -22.77 7.40 8.31
N ASP A 121 -22.78 6.17 8.82
CA ASP A 121 -23.77 5.67 9.77
C ASP A 121 -23.47 6.15 11.20
N GLY A 122 -23.69 7.41 11.44
CA GLY A 122 -23.85 7.94 12.79
C GLY A 122 -22.61 7.99 13.66
N LEU A 123 -21.45 8.11 13.05
CA LEU A 123 -20.24 8.40 13.78
C LEU A 123 -19.96 9.90 13.68
N ASP A 124 -19.96 10.58 14.81
CA ASP A 124 -19.39 11.91 14.91
C ASP A 124 -17.86 11.82 15.05
N GLY A 125 -17.21 12.94 15.05
CA GLY A 125 -15.75 13.00 15.11
C GLY A 125 -15.10 12.38 16.36
N ASP A 126 -15.88 12.02 17.36
CA ASP A 126 -15.41 11.49 18.65
C ASP A 126 -15.32 9.96 18.69
N VAL A 127 -15.62 9.30 17.58
CA VAL A 127 -15.53 7.83 17.49
C VAL A 127 -16.51 7.11 18.40
N GLN A 128 -17.50 7.81 18.94
CA GLN A 128 -18.56 7.21 19.73
C GLN A 128 -19.75 6.86 18.84
N THR A 129 -20.28 5.66 19.05
CA THR A 129 -21.45 5.21 18.31
C THR A 129 -22.71 5.94 18.78
N GLN A 130 -23.49 6.41 17.82
CA GLN A 130 -24.80 6.98 18.09
C GLN A 130 -25.82 5.91 18.42
N ASN A 131 -26.80 6.24 19.25
CA ASN A 131 -27.81 5.29 19.74
C ASN A 131 -28.71 4.67 18.65
N TRP A 132 -28.70 5.23 17.47
CA TRP A 132 -29.56 4.81 16.38
C TRP A 132 -28.87 3.90 15.35
N VAL A 133 -27.61 3.57 15.55
CA VAL A 133 -26.90 2.58 14.75
C VAL A 133 -27.22 1.20 15.31
N SER A 134 -28.08 0.45 14.63
CA SER A 134 -28.77 -0.75 15.13
C SER A 134 -27.85 -1.86 15.63
N ASP A 135 -26.65 -1.96 15.06
CA ASP A 135 -25.75 -3.08 15.34
C ASP A 135 -24.67 -2.74 16.38
N MET A 136 -24.75 -1.56 16.97
CA MET A 136 -23.76 -1.09 17.94
C MET A 136 -24.39 -0.89 19.32
N LYS A 137 -23.70 -1.37 20.34
CA LYS A 137 -24.10 -1.13 21.72
C LYS A 137 -23.87 0.34 22.07
N LYS A 138 -24.80 0.91 22.82
CA LYS A 138 -24.68 2.27 23.32
C LYS A 138 -23.36 2.45 24.10
N GLY A 139 -22.57 3.45 23.71
CA GLY A 139 -21.29 3.76 24.36
C GLY A 139 -20.11 2.90 23.87
N GLU A 140 -20.29 2.11 22.80
CA GLU A 140 -19.18 1.40 22.18
C GLU A 140 -18.25 2.41 21.50
N ILE A 141 -16.97 2.34 21.82
CA ILE A 141 -15.93 3.17 21.19
C ILE A 141 -15.36 2.40 20.00
N ARG A 142 -15.47 2.95 18.81
CA ARG A 142 -14.76 2.45 17.64
C ARG A 142 -13.50 3.26 17.42
N GLN A 143 -12.42 2.56 17.11
CA GLN A 143 -11.19 3.21 16.69
C GLN A 143 -11.18 3.34 15.18
N PHE A 144 -10.68 4.46 14.68
CA PHE A 144 -10.38 4.61 13.26
C PHE A 144 -9.34 3.57 12.83
N GLU A 145 -9.53 3.01 11.65
CA GLU A 145 -8.54 2.14 11.04
C GLU A 145 -7.24 2.90 10.75
N ASP A 146 -6.14 2.18 10.62
CA ASP A 146 -4.88 2.79 10.24
C ASP A 146 -4.96 3.34 8.82
N GLY A 147 -4.53 4.59 8.67
CA GLY A 147 -4.43 5.26 7.37
C GLY A 147 -3.04 5.08 6.75
N ILE A 148 -2.87 5.62 5.54
CA ILE A 148 -1.60 5.56 4.80
C ILE A 148 -0.53 6.53 5.31
N LEU A 149 -0.84 7.37 6.28
CA LEU A 149 0.09 8.37 6.82
C LEU A 149 0.35 8.12 8.31
N SER A 150 1.61 8.29 8.72
CA SER A 150 2.06 8.18 10.10
C SER A 150 3.13 9.20 10.44
N LYS A 151 3.13 9.68 11.68
CA LYS A 151 4.24 10.50 12.20
C LYS A 151 5.54 9.70 12.37
N ASP A 152 5.47 8.37 12.30
CA ASP A 152 6.67 7.51 12.30
C ASP A 152 7.47 7.59 10.99
N GLY A 153 6.94 8.30 9.96
CA GLY A 153 7.62 8.61 8.71
C GLY A 153 7.67 7.48 7.69
N TRP A 154 6.97 6.38 7.95
CA TRP A 154 6.87 5.22 7.06
C TRP A 154 5.50 4.56 7.17
N THR A 155 5.15 3.79 6.16
CA THR A 155 3.95 2.93 6.16
C THR A 155 4.24 1.63 5.43
N LEU A 156 3.70 0.55 5.95
CA LEU A 156 3.67 -0.75 5.28
C LEU A 156 2.22 -1.05 4.88
N ILE A 157 1.99 -1.26 3.60
CA ILE A 157 0.73 -1.77 3.08
C ILE A 157 0.96 -3.24 2.75
N ASP A 158 0.23 -4.11 3.44
CA ASP A 158 0.32 -5.55 3.27
C ASP A 158 -0.83 -6.03 2.39
N GLU A 159 -0.50 -6.47 1.20
CA GLU A 159 -1.43 -6.99 0.21
C GLU A 159 -1.39 -8.53 0.08
N SER A 160 -0.70 -9.21 0.99
CA SER A 160 -0.47 -10.66 0.92
C SER A 160 -1.76 -11.47 0.84
N GLU A 161 -2.82 -11.01 1.49
CA GLU A 161 -4.14 -11.66 1.50
C GLU A 161 -5.16 -10.98 0.58
N SER A 162 -4.78 -9.90 -0.12
CA SER A 162 -5.69 -9.16 -0.99
C SER A 162 -6.04 -9.96 -2.23
N TYR A 163 -7.29 -9.84 -2.66
CA TYR A 163 -7.74 -10.38 -3.94
C TYR A 163 -7.11 -9.61 -5.10
N LEU A 164 -6.99 -10.30 -6.23
CA LEU A 164 -6.52 -9.77 -7.50
C LEU A 164 -7.72 -9.56 -8.45
N PHE A 165 -7.52 -8.74 -9.47
CA PHE A 165 -8.44 -8.66 -10.61
C PHE A 165 -7.88 -9.47 -11.76
N ASP A 166 -8.72 -10.27 -12.41
CA ASP A 166 -8.33 -10.98 -13.62
C ASP A 166 -8.22 -10.04 -14.83
N ASP A 167 -7.64 -10.54 -15.93
CA ASP A 167 -7.43 -9.76 -17.16
C ASP A 167 -8.64 -9.84 -18.11
N SER A 168 -9.82 -10.24 -17.64
CA SER A 168 -11.03 -10.29 -18.45
C SER A 168 -11.56 -8.88 -18.79
N GLU A 169 -12.36 -8.77 -19.85
CA GLU A 169 -12.99 -7.50 -20.27
C GLU A 169 -13.78 -6.85 -19.12
N TRP A 170 -14.36 -7.67 -18.25
CA TRP A 170 -14.99 -7.26 -16.99
C TRP A 170 -14.18 -7.83 -15.86
N ALA A 171 -13.09 -7.15 -15.48
CA ALA A 171 -12.17 -7.61 -14.45
C ALA A 171 -12.93 -8.10 -13.20
N TRP A 172 -12.76 -9.38 -12.87
CA TRP A 172 -13.41 -10.02 -11.74
C TRP A 172 -12.40 -10.35 -10.64
N VAL A 173 -12.90 -10.55 -9.46
CA VAL A 173 -12.07 -10.86 -8.28
C VAL A 173 -11.55 -12.30 -8.37
N LYS A 174 -10.25 -12.45 -8.24
CA LYS A 174 -9.53 -13.73 -8.23
C LYS A 174 -8.73 -13.88 -6.93
N GLU A 175 -8.79 -15.04 -6.30
CA GLU A 175 -7.90 -15.35 -5.18
C GLU A 175 -6.46 -15.50 -5.65
N ARG A 176 -5.50 -15.20 -4.76
CA ARG A 176 -4.07 -15.53 -5.01
C ARG A 176 -3.89 -17.03 -5.04
N GLU A 177 -3.06 -17.52 -5.95
CA GLU A 177 -2.75 -18.95 -6.08
C GLU A 177 -2.06 -19.48 -4.83
N ASN A 178 -1.19 -18.68 -4.23
CA ASN A 178 -0.50 -19.03 -3.00
C ASN A 178 -0.88 -18.09 -1.87
N LYS A 179 -1.48 -18.64 -0.81
CA LYS A 179 -1.92 -17.89 0.37
C LYS A 179 -0.78 -17.63 1.38
N GLU A 180 0.39 -18.25 1.19
CA GLU A 180 1.54 -18.06 2.08
C GLU A 180 2.51 -16.98 1.60
N CYS A 181 2.22 -16.27 0.51
CA CYS A 181 3.06 -15.21 -0.04
C CYS A 181 3.15 -13.99 0.90
N GLN A 182 4.14 -13.15 0.64
CA GLN A 182 4.20 -11.76 1.14
C GLN A 182 4.25 -10.83 -0.07
N ASP A 183 3.36 -9.84 -0.10
CA ASP A 183 3.30 -8.79 -1.10
C ASP A 183 3.08 -7.45 -0.40
N TRP A 184 4.17 -6.75 -0.17
CA TRP A 184 4.20 -5.56 0.68
C TRP A 184 4.65 -4.34 -0.09
N TYR A 185 3.98 -3.22 0.12
CA TYR A 185 4.41 -1.90 -0.32
C TYR A 185 4.92 -1.11 0.88
N PHE A 186 6.23 -0.91 0.93
CA PHE A 186 6.85 -0.09 1.96
C PHE A 186 7.03 1.34 1.46
N MET A 187 6.49 2.29 2.21
CA MET A 187 6.55 3.72 1.92
C MET A 187 7.43 4.44 2.95
N ALA A 188 8.43 5.18 2.49
CA ALA A 188 9.34 6.00 3.29
C ALA A 188 9.15 7.48 2.91
N TYR A 189 8.68 8.31 3.82
CA TYR A 189 8.34 9.71 3.53
C TYR A 189 8.72 10.71 4.62
N GLY A 190 9.21 10.24 5.78
CA GLY A 190 9.49 11.14 6.90
C GLY A 190 8.24 11.96 7.27
N HIS A 191 8.35 13.29 7.17
CA HIS A 191 7.21 14.20 7.38
C HIS A 191 6.66 14.82 6.08
N ASP A 192 7.13 14.38 4.92
CA ASP A 192 6.57 14.84 3.65
C ASP A 192 5.34 14.04 3.25
N TYR A 193 4.22 14.35 3.92
CA TYR A 193 2.95 13.66 3.70
C TYR A 193 2.36 13.90 2.30
N LYS A 194 2.66 15.05 1.66
CA LYS A 194 2.22 15.31 0.30
C LYS A 194 2.96 14.43 -0.71
N ALA A 195 4.27 14.23 -0.51
CA ALA A 195 5.03 13.28 -1.31
C ALA A 195 4.53 11.85 -1.10
N ALA A 196 4.22 11.46 0.15
CA ALA A 196 3.63 10.14 0.43
C ALA A 196 2.33 9.90 -0.35
N LEU A 197 1.41 10.87 -0.35
CA LEU A 197 0.16 10.76 -1.11
C LEU A 197 0.41 10.70 -2.63
N LYS A 198 1.35 11.48 -3.13
CA LYS A 198 1.76 11.43 -4.55
C LYS A 198 2.35 10.06 -4.89
N ASP A 199 3.27 9.56 -4.06
CA ASP A 199 3.91 8.26 -4.26
C ASP A 199 2.87 7.12 -4.19
N PHE A 200 1.89 7.21 -3.29
CA PHE A 200 0.79 6.26 -3.21
C PHE A 200 0.00 6.18 -4.53
N THR A 201 -0.31 7.32 -5.15
CA THR A 201 -1.08 7.32 -6.40
C THR A 201 -0.32 6.72 -7.59
N VAL A 202 1.00 6.49 -7.50
CA VAL A 202 1.77 5.86 -8.57
C VAL A 202 1.40 4.38 -8.72
N PHE A 203 1.15 3.68 -7.63
CA PHE A 203 0.77 2.27 -7.69
C PHE A 203 -0.72 2.02 -7.42
N ALA A 204 -1.39 2.90 -6.68
CA ALA A 204 -2.82 2.79 -6.38
C ALA A 204 -3.72 3.43 -7.46
N GLY A 205 -3.12 4.09 -8.44
CA GLY A 205 -3.87 4.83 -9.44
C GLY A 205 -4.32 6.21 -8.94
N LYS A 206 -4.68 7.06 -9.88
CA LYS A 206 -5.18 8.41 -9.59
C LYS A 206 -6.63 8.35 -9.16
N MET A 207 -6.98 9.13 -8.14
CA MET A 207 -8.37 9.31 -7.75
C MET A 207 -9.18 9.88 -8.94
N PRO A 208 -10.24 9.21 -9.39
CA PRO A 208 -11.06 9.73 -10.47
C PRO A 208 -11.78 11.02 -10.03
N LEU A 209 -11.85 12.00 -10.91
CA LEU A 209 -12.63 13.20 -10.65
C LEU A 209 -14.12 12.85 -10.86
N PRO A 210 -14.92 12.84 -9.80
CA PRO A 210 -16.34 12.52 -9.94
C PRO A 210 -17.09 13.64 -10.70
N PRO A 211 -18.25 13.34 -11.30
CA PRO A 211 -19.08 14.33 -11.94
C PRO A 211 -19.44 15.48 -11.00
N ARG A 212 -19.54 16.71 -11.52
CA ARG A 212 -19.79 17.92 -10.71
C ARG A 212 -21.01 17.82 -9.80
N PHE A 213 -22.07 17.15 -10.26
CA PHE A 213 -23.31 17.00 -9.49
C PHE A 213 -23.11 16.22 -8.20
N THR A 214 -22.09 15.35 -8.09
CA THR A 214 -21.80 14.58 -6.87
C THR A 214 -21.36 15.47 -5.71
N PHE A 215 -20.87 16.67 -5.99
CA PHE A 215 -20.52 17.69 -4.98
C PHE A 215 -21.70 18.62 -4.64
N GLY A 216 -22.87 18.37 -5.23
CA GLY A 216 -24.08 19.13 -4.96
C GLY A 216 -24.77 18.69 -3.67
N TYR A 217 -25.91 19.27 -3.44
CA TYR A 217 -26.75 18.90 -2.30
C TYR A 217 -27.41 17.53 -2.54
N TRP A 218 -27.20 16.61 -1.64
CA TRP A 218 -27.85 15.31 -1.62
C TRP A 218 -28.98 15.33 -0.64
N TRP A 219 -30.21 15.47 -1.13
CA TRP A 219 -31.39 15.42 -0.29
C TRP A 219 -31.82 13.97 -0.12
N SER A 220 -31.90 13.51 1.15
CA SER A 220 -32.41 12.20 1.49
C SER A 220 -33.52 12.37 2.51
N ARG A 221 -34.68 11.79 2.24
CA ARG A 221 -35.83 11.77 3.13
C ARG A 221 -36.45 10.39 3.10
N TYR A 222 -36.54 9.78 4.27
CA TYR A 222 -37.30 8.55 4.42
C TYR A 222 -38.78 8.91 4.62
N TRP A 223 -39.59 8.64 3.61
CA TRP A 223 -41.03 8.92 3.60
C TRP A 223 -41.73 7.98 2.65
N GLN A 224 -43.04 7.64 2.94
CA GLN A 224 -43.86 6.86 2.04
C GLN A 224 -44.50 7.79 1.00
N TYR A 225 -43.82 8.00 -0.10
CA TYR A 225 -44.30 8.83 -1.19
C TYR A 225 -45.31 8.09 -2.05
N SER A 226 -46.39 8.75 -2.42
CA SER A 226 -47.22 8.35 -3.55
C SER A 226 -46.53 8.69 -4.88
N ASP A 227 -46.99 8.09 -5.98
CA ASP A 227 -46.50 8.39 -7.33
C ASP A 227 -46.66 9.88 -7.71
N SER A 228 -47.79 10.49 -7.30
CA SER A 228 -48.01 11.93 -7.52
C SER A 228 -47.05 12.80 -6.74
N GLU A 229 -46.79 12.50 -5.46
CA GLU A 229 -45.82 13.26 -4.64
C GLU A 229 -44.40 13.17 -5.18
N LEU A 230 -43.97 11.98 -5.68
CA LEU A 230 -42.66 11.84 -6.30
C LEU A 230 -42.52 12.68 -7.57
N LYS A 231 -43.62 12.77 -8.39
CA LYS A 231 -43.63 13.60 -9.61
C LYS A 231 -43.60 15.10 -9.29
N ASP A 232 -44.17 15.50 -8.16
CA ASP A 232 -44.18 16.91 -7.74
C ASP A 232 -42.86 17.37 -7.14
N ILE A 233 -41.97 16.44 -6.73
CA ILE A 233 -40.65 16.72 -6.14
C ILE A 233 -39.57 16.86 -7.20
N VAL A 234 -39.70 16.22 -8.35
CA VAL A 234 -38.75 16.24 -9.48
C VAL A 234 -39.03 17.40 -10.42
#